data_0e5c65f9bc49b8e6f019611939d1a9ee
#
_entry.id   0e5c65f9bc49b8e6f019611939d1a9ee
#
_cell.length_a   1.000
_cell.length_b   1.000
_cell.length_c   1.000
_cell.angle_alpha   90.00
_cell.angle_beta   90.00
_cell.angle_gamma   90.00
#
_symmetry.space_group_name_H-M   'P 1'
#
loop_
_entity.id
_entity.type
_entity.pdbx_description
1 polymer ?
#
loop_
_entity_poly.entity_id
_entity_poly.type
_entity_poly.pdbx_seq_one_letter_code
_entity_poly.pdbx_strand_id
1 'polypeptide(L)'
;AGVSDLHKISAVLECMEAIDMPLLIHGEVTDPDVDIFDREALFIQRHLKPLRERHPRLRIVLEHITTEEAVTYIREAYQGGDERIAATITPHHLHLNRNAMFVGGLRSDFYCLPVVKRECHRRALVQAATSGLRCFFLGTDSAPHPRSGKESACGCAGIFNALHALESYAAVFEQEGALDR
;
A
#
# COMPACT_ATOMS: atom_id res chain seq x y z
N ALA A 1 -9.55 5.11 14.80
CA ALA A 1 -8.49 6.13 14.91
C ALA A 1 -7.16 5.41 15.07
N GLY A 2 -6.24 5.65 14.14
CA GLY A 2 -4.89 5.08 14.17
C GLY A 2 -3.88 5.98 14.87
N VAL A 3 -2.64 5.51 15.00
CA VAL A 3 -1.52 6.32 15.47
C VAL A 3 -1.06 7.22 14.33
N SER A 4 -1.22 8.53 14.48
CA SER A 4 -0.76 9.53 13.51
C SER A 4 0.61 10.15 13.86
N ASP A 5 1.09 9.94 15.08
CA ASP A 5 2.37 10.45 15.57
C ASP A 5 3.22 9.30 16.13
N LEU A 6 4.18 8.86 15.32
CA LEU A 6 5.08 7.74 15.65
C LEU A 6 5.99 8.03 16.87
N HIS A 7 6.23 9.31 17.21
CA HIS A 7 7.02 9.64 18.39
C HIS A 7 6.34 9.21 19.70
N LYS A 8 5.00 9.24 19.73
CA LYS A 8 4.22 8.84 20.91
C LYS A 8 4.32 7.35 21.23
N ILE A 9 4.76 6.54 20.29
CA ILE A 9 4.88 5.09 20.44
C ILE A 9 6.33 4.60 20.39
N SER A 10 7.33 5.49 20.58
CA SER A 10 8.76 5.10 20.48
C SER A 10 9.11 3.90 21.36
N ALA A 11 8.65 3.85 22.60
CA ALA A 11 8.90 2.72 23.49
C ALA A 11 8.28 1.40 22.99
N VAL A 12 7.13 1.47 22.30
CA VAL A 12 6.51 0.29 21.67
C VAL A 12 7.36 -0.17 20.48
N LEU A 13 7.83 0.76 19.65
CA LEU A 13 8.68 0.43 18.51
C LEU A 13 10.02 -0.18 18.93
N GLU A 14 10.63 0.33 20.01
CA GLU A 14 11.83 -0.25 20.61
C GLU A 14 11.58 -1.68 21.11
N CYS A 15 10.45 -1.92 21.77
CA CYS A 15 10.05 -3.26 22.19
C CYS A 15 9.83 -4.20 21.01
N MET A 16 9.11 -3.75 19.97
CA MET A 16 8.88 -4.54 18.74
C MET A 16 10.20 -4.89 18.07
N GLU A 17 11.13 -3.95 17.97
CA GLU A 17 12.47 -4.20 17.44
C GLU A 17 13.24 -5.22 18.26
N ALA A 18 13.16 -5.15 19.59
CA ALA A 18 13.87 -6.05 20.50
C ALA A 18 13.36 -7.49 20.42
N ILE A 19 12.06 -7.70 20.24
CA ILE A 19 11.45 -9.05 20.13
C ILE A 19 11.25 -9.53 18.68
N ASP A 20 11.81 -8.82 17.71
CA ASP A 20 11.70 -9.09 16.27
C ASP A 20 10.23 -9.13 15.76
N MET A 21 9.35 -8.31 16.33
CA MET A 21 7.95 -8.20 15.93
C MET A 21 7.82 -7.24 14.74
N PRO A 22 7.17 -7.64 13.61
CA PRO A 22 7.01 -6.74 12.48
C PRO A 22 5.97 -5.64 12.77
N LEU A 23 6.30 -4.42 12.33
CA LEU A 23 5.38 -3.30 12.27
C LEU A 23 4.69 -3.30 10.90
N LEU A 24 3.37 -3.42 10.88
CA LEU A 24 2.55 -3.23 9.69
C LEU A 24 2.00 -1.81 9.70
N ILE A 25 2.18 -1.06 8.62
CA ILE A 25 1.92 0.37 8.62
C ILE A 25 1.14 0.83 7.40
N HIS A 26 0.01 1.51 7.62
CA HIS A 26 -0.69 2.28 6.61
C HIS A 26 0.08 3.57 6.35
N GLY A 27 0.68 3.68 5.19
CA GLY A 27 1.71 4.67 4.90
C GLY A 27 1.18 5.97 4.28
N GLU A 28 0.28 6.69 4.93
CA GLU A 28 -0.19 8.00 4.46
C GLU A 28 -0.05 9.08 5.54
N VAL A 29 0.36 10.30 5.14
CA VAL A 29 0.28 11.48 6.03
C VAL A 29 -1.19 11.89 6.21
N THR A 30 -1.51 12.40 7.42
CA THR A 30 -2.88 12.80 7.78
C THR A 30 -3.10 14.31 7.71
N ASP A 31 -2.13 15.06 7.23
CA ASP A 31 -2.19 16.50 7.05
C ASP A 31 -3.30 16.85 6.00
N PRO A 32 -4.33 17.62 6.36
CA PRO A 32 -5.43 17.95 5.46
C PRO A 32 -5.02 18.83 4.28
N ASP A 33 -3.92 19.57 4.39
CA ASP A 33 -3.41 20.45 3.33
C ASP A 33 -2.61 19.69 2.28
N VAL A 34 -2.30 18.41 2.53
CA VAL A 34 -1.61 17.54 1.57
C VAL A 34 -2.60 16.91 0.61
N ASP A 35 -2.31 17.03 -0.71
CA ASP A 35 -3.07 16.35 -1.75
C ASP A 35 -3.17 14.85 -1.45
N ILE A 36 -4.38 14.32 -1.52
CA ILE A 36 -4.65 12.91 -1.18
C ILE A 36 -3.83 11.94 -2.05
N PHE A 37 -3.44 12.33 -3.26
CA PHE A 37 -2.63 11.50 -4.14
C PHE A 37 -1.13 11.50 -3.78
N ASP A 38 -0.67 12.46 -2.99
CA ASP A 38 0.74 12.63 -2.61
C ASP A 38 1.05 12.11 -1.19
N ARG A 39 0.02 11.72 -0.42
CA ARG A 39 0.14 11.35 1.00
C ARG A 39 1.11 10.22 1.26
N GLU A 40 1.13 9.20 0.41
CA GLU A 40 2.04 8.05 0.57
C GLU A 40 3.50 8.46 0.30
N ALA A 41 3.78 9.18 -0.78
CA ALA A 41 5.12 9.64 -1.11
C ALA A 41 5.70 10.53 0.00
N LEU A 42 4.88 11.43 0.55
CA LEU A 42 5.28 12.29 1.67
C LEU A 42 5.45 11.52 2.98
N PHE A 43 4.65 10.48 3.23
CA PHE A 43 4.82 9.61 4.39
C PHE A 43 6.18 8.91 4.37
N ILE A 44 6.59 8.40 3.22
CA ILE A 44 7.90 7.76 3.07
C ILE A 44 9.01 8.73 3.45
N GLN A 45 8.93 9.97 2.96
CA GLN A 45 9.97 10.97 3.21
C GLN A 45 9.97 11.49 4.66
N ARG A 46 8.79 11.82 5.19
CA ARG A 46 8.65 12.50 6.48
C ARG A 46 8.68 11.56 7.68
N HIS A 47 8.26 10.31 7.50
CA HIS A 47 8.05 9.35 8.59
C HIS A 47 8.82 8.04 8.42
N LEU A 48 8.71 7.38 7.27
CA LEU A 48 9.28 6.03 7.10
C LEU A 48 10.81 6.06 7.08
N LYS A 49 11.43 6.96 6.33
CA LYS A 49 12.90 7.08 6.30
C LYS A 49 13.48 7.41 7.68
N PRO A 50 13.00 8.44 8.42
CA PRO A 50 13.48 8.70 9.79
C PRO A 50 13.18 7.55 10.76
N LEU A 51 12.08 6.82 10.58
CA LEU A 51 11.77 5.63 11.39
C LEU A 51 12.82 4.55 11.17
N ARG A 52 13.18 4.26 9.92
CA ARG A 52 14.22 3.27 9.59
C ARG A 52 15.59 3.63 10.14
N GLU A 53 15.96 4.91 10.10
CA GLU A 53 17.23 5.40 10.67
C GLU A 53 17.28 5.18 12.19
N ARG A 54 16.17 5.41 12.89
CA ARG A 54 16.09 5.25 14.36
C ARG A 54 15.99 3.79 14.80
N HIS A 55 15.32 2.96 14.00
CA HIS A 55 15.04 1.55 14.30
C HIS A 55 15.54 0.64 13.17
N PRO A 56 16.87 0.52 12.96
CA PRO A 56 17.40 -0.18 11.79
C PRO A 56 17.14 -1.68 11.81
N ARG A 57 16.84 -2.28 12.97
CA ARG A 57 16.51 -3.69 13.10
C ARG A 57 15.01 -3.99 13.11
N LEU A 58 14.15 -2.97 13.21
CA LEU A 58 12.70 -3.15 13.18
C LEU A 58 12.27 -3.69 11.81
N ARG A 59 11.52 -4.79 11.81
CA ARG A 59 10.88 -5.27 10.57
C ARG A 59 9.66 -4.40 10.27
N ILE A 60 9.58 -3.89 9.05
CA ILE A 60 8.48 -3.02 8.62
C ILE A 60 7.85 -3.58 7.36
N VAL A 61 6.52 -3.66 7.37
CA VAL A 61 5.72 -3.89 6.17
C VAL A 61 4.94 -2.62 5.87
N LEU A 62 5.25 -1.96 4.75
CA LEU A 62 4.43 -0.89 4.22
C LEU A 62 3.26 -1.54 3.49
N GLU A 63 2.07 -1.46 4.09
CA GLU A 63 0.90 -2.15 3.56
C GLU A 63 0.30 -1.44 2.35
N HIS A 64 -0.32 -2.21 1.43
CA HIS A 64 -1.13 -1.75 0.28
C HIS A 64 -0.54 -0.53 -0.46
N ILE A 65 0.75 -0.60 -0.81
CA ILE A 65 1.43 0.50 -1.50
C ILE A 65 0.74 0.86 -2.83
N THR A 66 0.78 2.15 -3.17
CA THR A 66 0.06 2.69 -4.34
C THR A 66 0.89 3.54 -5.27
N THR A 67 2.15 3.86 -4.92
CA THR A 67 2.99 4.80 -5.66
C THR A 67 4.28 4.17 -6.19
N GLU A 68 4.81 4.75 -7.25
CA GLU A 68 6.14 4.41 -7.79
C GLU A 68 7.25 4.74 -6.78
N GLU A 69 7.05 5.78 -5.97
CA GLU A 69 7.97 6.18 -4.89
C GLU A 69 8.09 5.08 -3.83
N ALA A 70 6.97 4.46 -3.45
CA ALA A 70 6.99 3.32 -2.52
C ALA A 70 7.70 2.12 -3.14
N VAL A 71 7.38 1.77 -4.38
CA VAL A 71 8.05 0.69 -5.10
C VAL A 71 9.55 0.92 -5.16
N THR A 72 9.98 2.12 -5.54
CA THR A 72 11.39 2.48 -5.66
C THR A 72 12.10 2.38 -4.32
N TYR A 73 11.53 2.97 -3.27
CA TYR A 73 12.12 2.96 -1.94
C TYR A 73 12.30 1.53 -1.39
N ILE A 74 11.28 0.68 -1.48
CA ILE A 74 11.34 -0.70 -1.00
C ILE A 74 12.35 -1.53 -1.81
N ARG A 75 12.35 -1.38 -3.14
CA ARG A 75 13.26 -2.08 -4.03
C ARG A 75 14.72 -1.70 -3.76
N GLU A 76 15.02 -0.42 -3.66
CA GLU A 76 16.38 0.09 -3.39
C GLU A 76 16.88 -0.37 -2.03
N ALA A 77 16.05 -0.33 -0.99
CA ALA A 77 16.39 -0.82 0.34
C ALA A 77 16.74 -2.31 0.29
N TYR A 78 15.88 -3.13 -0.33
CA TYR A 78 16.09 -4.57 -0.46
C TYR A 78 17.35 -4.92 -1.26
N GLN A 79 17.57 -4.25 -2.41
CA GLN A 79 18.77 -4.43 -3.23
C GLN A 79 20.05 -3.95 -2.52
N GLY A 80 19.92 -2.98 -1.62
CA GLY A 80 20.98 -2.52 -0.73
C GLY A 80 21.27 -3.45 0.46
N GLY A 81 20.55 -4.59 0.56
CA GLY A 81 20.73 -5.59 1.62
C GLY A 81 19.83 -5.41 2.85
N ASP A 82 18.87 -4.48 2.83
CA ASP A 82 17.89 -4.36 3.90
C ASP A 82 16.70 -5.31 3.67
N GLU A 83 16.82 -6.52 4.22
CA GLU A 83 15.75 -7.54 4.18
C GLU A 83 14.67 -7.33 5.26
N ARG A 84 14.74 -6.26 6.04
CA ARG A 84 13.81 -5.96 7.13
C ARG A 84 12.69 -5.02 6.72
N ILE A 85 12.62 -4.63 5.45
CA ILE A 85 11.52 -3.84 4.90
C ILE A 85 10.89 -4.56 3.72
N ALA A 86 9.55 -4.55 3.71
CA ALA A 86 8.76 -5.15 2.63
C ALA A 86 7.47 -4.36 2.41
N ALA A 87 6.73 -4.69 1.37
CA ALA A 87 5.45 -4.06 1.09
C ALA A 87 4.41 -5.06 0.59
N THR A 88 3.14 -4.82 0.93
CA THR A 88 2.00 -5.52 0.33
C THR A 88 1.44 -4.75 -0.85
N ILE A 89 0.94 -5.48 -1.84
CA ILE A 89 0.27 -4.93 -3.03
C ILE A 89 -1.09 -5.60 -3.17
N THR A 90 -2.15 -4.80 -3.28
CA THR A 90 -3.53 -5.30 -3.36
C THR A 90 -3.95 -5.60 -4.79
N PRO A 91 -4.94 -6.49 -5.01
CA PRO A 91 -5.46 -6.77 -6.35
C PRO A 91 -6.00 -5.51 -7.02
N HIS A 92 -6.79 -4.72 -6.30
CA HIS A 92 -7.43 -3.55 -6.87
C HIS A 92 -6.45 -2.44 -7.29
N HIS A 93 -5.32 -2.26 -6.59
CA HIS A 93 -4.28 -1.32 -7.02
C HIS A 93 -3.49 -1.80 -8.25
N LEU A 94 -3.50 -3.10 -8.55
CA LEU A 94 -2.94 -3.64 -9.78
C LEU A 94 -3.87 -3.45 -10.99
N HIS A 95 -5.18 -3.51 -10.79
CA HIS A 95 -6.18 -3.42 -11.87
C HIS A 95 -6.64 -2.00 -12.15
N LEU A 96 -6.76 -1.15 -11.13
CA LEU A 96 -7.40 0.15 -11.21
C LEU A 96 -6.39 1.31 -11.15
N ASN A 97 -6.57 2.29 -12.00
CA ASN A 97 -5.98 3.61 -11.83
C ASN A 97 -7.07 4.64 -11.46
N ARG A 98 -6.67 5.85 -11.11
CA ARG A 98 -7.60 6.87 -10.62
C ARG A 98 -8.73 7.25 -11.59
N ASN A 99 -8.57 7.02 -12.91
CA ASN A 99 -9.63 7.28 -13.87
C ASN A 99 -10.83 6.37 -13.65
N ALA A 100 -10.62 5.15 -13.12
CA ALA A 100 -11.71 4.20 -12.85
C ALA A 100 -12.78 4.79 -11.92
N MET A 101 -12.39 5.67 -10.99
CA MET A 101 -13.34 6.32 -10.07
C MET A 101 -14.32 7.29 -10.76
N PHE A 102 -14.01 7.71 -12.00
CA PHE A 102 -14.73 8.80 -12.69
C PHE A 102 -15.31 8.41 -14.05
N VAL A 103 -15.05 7.23 -14.55
CA VAL A 103 -15.56 6.77 -15.86
C VAL A 103 -17.07 6.59 -15.80
N GLY A 104 -17.77 7.39 -16.59
CA GLY A 104 -19.25 7.38 -16.66
C GLY A 104 -19.94 8.01 -15.44
N GLY A 105 -19.21 8.75 -14.61
CA GLY A 105 -19.68 9.38 -13.38
C GLY A 105 -18.85 8.95 -12.18
N LEU A 106 -19.28 9.33 -10.98
CA LEU A 106 -18.61 8.95 -9.74
C LEU A 106 -18.86 7.46 -9.43
N ARG A 107 -17.78 6.70 -9.33
CA ARG A 107 -17.81 5.26 -9.05
C ARG A 107 -17.32 5.00 -7.63
N SER A 108 -18.22 5.15 -6.67
CA SER A 108 -17.92 4.95 -5.24
C SER A 108 -17.42 3.54 -4.91
N ASP A 109 -17.78 2.54 -5.71
CA ASP A 109 -17.28 1.17 -5.56
C ASP A 109 -15.76 1.06 -5.64
N PHE A 110 -15.11 1.97 -6.40
CA PHE A 110 -13.65 2.02 -6.57
C PHE A 110 -12.94 2.98 -5.61
N TYR A 111 -13.68 3.56 -4.66
CA TYR A 111 -13.09 4.40 -3.63
C TYR A 111 -12.51 3.54 -2.49
N CYS A 112 -11.21 3.67 -2.26
CA CYS A 112 -10.46 3.05 -1.17
C CYS A 112 -9.41 4.02 -0.61
N LEU A 113 -8.82 3.68 0.51
CA LEU A 113 -7.67 4.39 1.09
C LEU A 113 -6.57 3.35 1.39
N PRO A 114 -5.37 3.57 0.84
CA PRO A 114 -4.96 4.67 -0.04
C PRO A 114 -5.72 4.70 -1.37
N VAL A 115 -5.98 5.89 -1.89
CA VAL A 115 -6.70 6.03 -3.18
C VAL A 115 -5.87 5.47 -4.33
N VAL A 116 -6.54 4.91 -5.35
CA VAL A 116 -5.90 4.51 -6.61
C VAL A 116 -5.23 5.73 -7.27
N LYS A 117 -4.04 5.53 -7.82
CA LYS A 117 -3.16 6.59 -8.33
C LYS A 117 -3.19 6.68 -9.87
N ARG A 118 -2.26 7.44 -10.45
CA ARG A 118 -2.06 7.53 -11.92
C ARG A 118 -1.65 6.18 -12.50
N GLU A 119 -1.82 6.04 -13.81
CA GLU A 119 -1.43 4.82 -14.55
C GLU A 119 0.07 4.50 -14.41
N CYS A 120 0.96 5.50 -14.36
CA CYS A 120 2.39 5.25 -14.13
C CYS A 120 2.64 4.51 -12.81
N HIS A 121 1.99 4.92 -11.72
CA HIS A 121 2.10 4.24 -10.43
C HIS A 121 1.54 2.82 -10.49
N ARG A 122 0.34 2.63 -11.08
CA ARG A 122 -0.22 1.28 -11.26
C ARG A 122 0.73 0.36 -12.01
N ARG A 123 1.35 0.84 -13.08
CA ARG A 123 2.34 0.05 -13.84
C ARG A 123 3.58 -0.27 -13.01
N ALA A 124 4.06 0.66 -12.18
CA ALA A 124 5.16 0.39 -11.25
C ALA A 124 4.80 -0.71 -10.24
N LEU A 125 3.56 -0.72 -9.72
CA LEU A 125 3.06 -1.78 -8.84
C LEU A 125 3.00 -3.14 -9.55
N VAL A 126 2.49 -3.18 -10.79
CA VAL A 126 2.45 -4.42 -11.59
C VAL A 126 3.86 -4.97 -11.79
N GLN A 127 4.81 -4.12 -12.17
CA GLN A 127 6.22 -4.53 -12.32
C GLN A 127 6.83 -5.01 -11.01
N ALA A 128 6.49 -4.39 -9.88
CA ALA A 128 6.96 -4.82 -8.57
C ALA A 128 6.39 -6.19 -8.18
N ALA A 129 5.07 -6.38 -8.32
CA ALA A 129 4.38 -7.62 -7.98
C ALA A 129 4.90 -8.81 -8.81
N THR A 130 5.21 -8.59 -10.09
CA THR A 130 5.67 -9.63 -11.02
C THR A 130 7.20 -9.76 -11.11
N SER A 131 7.94 -9.01 -10.27
CA SER A 131 9.41 -8.98 -10.30
C SER A 131 10.09 -10.23 -9.74
N GLY A 132 9.39 -11.03 -8.92
CA GLY A 132 9.97 -12.12 -8.14
C GLY A 132 10.80 -11.67 -6.93
N LEU A 133 10.86 -10.37 -6.63
CA LEU A 133 11.54 -9.85 -5.44
C LEU A 133 10.73 -10.14 -4.18
N ARG A 134 11.36 -10.77 -3.18
CA ARG A 134 10.69 -11.18 -1.93
C ARG A 134 10.20 -10.03 -1.05
N CYS A 135 10.67 -8.81 -1.30
CA CYS A 135 10.21 -7.63 -0.58
C CYS A 135 8.81 -7.16 -1.00
N PHE A 136 8.25 -7.68 -2.09
CA PHE A 136 6.86 -7.45 -2.50
C PHE A 136 6.06 -8.72 -2.37
N PHE A 137 4.91 -8.64 -1.71
CA PHE A 137 4.02 -9.78 -1.55
C PHE A 137 2.55 -9.36 -1.56
N LEU A 138 1.68 -10.34 -1.67
CA LEU A 138 0.25 -10.11 -1.86
C LEU A 138 -0.42 -9.80 -0.53
N GLY A 139 -1.29 -8.81 -0.51
CA GLY A 139 -2.13 -8.47 0.64
C GLY A 139 -3.43 -7.85 0.14
N THR A 140 -4.57 -8.44 0.48
CA THR A 140 -5.83 -8.11 -0.18
C THR A 140 -6.43 -6.78 0.25
N ASP A 141 -6.21 -6.37 1.50
CA ASP A 141 -6.90 -5.23 2.11
C ASP A 141 -8.40 -5.21 1.76
N SER A 142 -9.02 -6.38 1.83
CA SER A 142 -10.43 -6.54 1.46
C SER A 142 -11.34 -5.92 2.50
N ALA A 143 -12.02 -4.83 2.13
CA ALA A 143 -12.85 -4.04 3.03
C ALA A 143 -14.29 -3.97 2.52
N PRO A 144 -15.16 -4.93 2.89
CA PRO A 144 -16.55 -4.94 2.48
C PRO A 144 -17.36 -3.84 3.17
N HIS A 145 -18.13 -3.10 2.37
CA HIS A 145 -19.10 -2.12 2.86
C HIS A 145 -20.45 -2.35 2.17
N PRO A 146 -21.58 -2.13 2.86
CA PRO A 146 -22.87 -2.21 2.21
C PRO A 146 -22.98 -1.11 1.13
N ARG A 147 -23.74 -1.41 0.07
CA ARG A 147 -23.94 -0.46 -1.04
C ARG A 147 -24.44 0.91 -0.55
N SER A 148 -25.36 0.94 0.40
CA SER A 148 -25.85 2.16 1.03
C SER A 148 -24.77 2.99 1.71
N GLY A 149 -23.71 2.36 2.23
CA GLY A 149 -22.54 3.05 2.78
C GLY A 149 -21.62 3.59 1.69
N LYS A 150 -21.40 2.83 0.61
CA LYS A 150 -20.61 3.26 -0.55
C LYS A 150 -21.26 4.44 -1.30
N GLU A 151 -22.58 4.41 -1.46
CA GLU A 151 -23.37 5.41 -2.18
C GLU A 151 -23.91 6.52 -1.26
N SER A 152 -23.33 6.70 -0.09
CA SER A 152 -23.65 7.78 0.85
C SER A 152 -22.73 8.99 0.66
N ALA A 153 -23.05 10.11 1.31
CA ALA A 153 -22.19 11.30 1.32
C ALA A 153 -20.80 11.03 1.93
N CYS A 154 -20.68 10.07 2.83
CA CYS A 154 -19.40 9.60 3.38
C CYS A 154 -18.59 8.79 2.36
N GLY A 155 -19.27 7.98 1.53
CA GLY A 155 -18.63 7.15 0.51
C GLY A 155 -17.61 6.20 1.11
N CYS A 156 -17.99 5.32 2.06
CA CYS A 156 -17.06 4.46 2.81
C CYS A 156 -15.90 3.94 1.95
N ALA A 157 -14.66 4.23 2.38
CA ALA A 157 -13.45 3.77 1.70
C ALA A 157 -13.23 2.28 1.92
N GLY A 158 -13.02 1.54 0.83
CA GLY A 158 -12.74 0.11 0.86
C GLY A 158 -13.28 -0.61 -0.35
N ILE A 159 -12.53 -1.60 -0.84
CA ILE A 159 -12.92 -2.45 -1.96
C ILE A 159 -12.99 -3.89 -1.49
N PHE A 160 -14.13 -4.55 -1.72
CA PHE A 160 -14.31 -5.95 -1.43
C PHE A 160 -13.76 -6.82 -2.56
N ASN A 161 -12.71 -7.56 -2.30
CA ASN A 161 -12.04 -8.40 -3.30
C ASN A 161 -11.71 -9.83 -2.81
N ALA A 162 -11.97 -10.16 -1.56
CA ALA A 162 -11.52 -11.41 -0.95
C ALA A 162 -11.96 -12.66 -1.70
N LEU A 163 -13.19 -12.67 -2.26
CA LEU A 163 -13.75 -13.84 -2.96
C LEU A 163 -12.98 -14.23 -4.22
N HIS A 164 -12.35 -13.25 -4.89
CA HIS A 164 -11.67 -13.42 -6.18
C HIS A 164 -10.24 -12.87 -6.16
N ALA A 165 -9.64 -12.78 -4.98
CA ALA A 165 -8.33 -12.15 -4.85
C ALA A 165 -7.26 -12.92 -5.62
N LEU A 166 -7.21 -14.25 -5.48
CA LEU A 166 -6.21 -15.08 -6.16
C LEU A 166 -6.36 -15.05 -7.67
N GLU A 167 -7.59 -15.14 -8.17
CA GLU A 167 -7.87 -15.04 -9.60
C GLU A 167 -7.50 -13.65 -10.15
N SER A 168 -7.75 -12.59 -9.37
CA SER A 168 -7.37 -11.23 -9.73
C SER A 168 -5.86 -11.07 -9.85
N TYR A 169 -5.09 -11.60 -8.90
CA TYR A 169 -3.64 -11.62 -8.99
C TYR A 169 -3.17 -12.46 -10.19
N ALA A 170 -3.70 -13.68 -10.34
CA ALA A 170 -3.33 -14.58 -11.42
C ALA A 170 -3.55 -13.93 -12.80
N ALA A 171 -4.65 -13.20 -12.98
CA ALA A 171 -4.93 -12.48 -14.23
C ALA A 171 -3.87 -11.41 -14.54
N VAL A 172 -3.36 -10.69 -13.55
CA VAL A 172 -2.27 -9.72 -13.73
C VAL A 172 -0.97 -10.44 -14.10
N PHE A 173 -0.63 -11.50 -13.37
CA PHE A 173 0.59 -12.28 -13.64
C PHE A 173 0.55 -12.93 -15.03
N GLU A 174 -0.61 -13.43 -15.44
CA GLU A 174 -0.81 -13.98 -16.79
C GLU A 174 -0.61 -12.92 -17.88
N GLN A 175 -1.20 -11.72 -17.72
CA GLN A 175 -1.04 -10.61 -18.66
C GLN A 175 0.42 -10.16 -18.81
N GLU A 176 1.21 -10.26 -17.76
CA GLU A 176 2.64 -9.90 -17.75
C GLU A 176 3.55 -11.10 -18.08
N GLY A 177 2.99 -12.30 -18.35
CA GLY A 177 3.76 -13.51 -18.65
C GLY A 177 4.64 -13.97 -17.48
N ALA A 178 4.14 -13.84 -16.24
CA ALA A 178 4.90 -14.04 -15.00
C ALA A 178 4.25 -15.05 -14.04
N LEU A 179 3.42 -15.96 -14.52
CA LEU A 179 2.74 -16.98 -13.70
C LEU A 179 3.69 -17.96 -13.00
N ASP A 180 4.93 -18.02 -13.43
CA ASP A 180 5.99 -18.88 -12.90
C ASP A 180 6.85 -18.21 -11.81
N ARG A 181 6.49 -17.00 -11.37
CA ARG A 181 7.26 -16.18 -10.43
C ARG A 181 6.62 -16.01 -9.07
#